data_498685cb719b5e264e6660aef931fff6
#
_entry.id   498685cb719b5e264e6660aef931fff6
#
_cell.length_a   1.000
_cell.length_b   1.000
_cell.length_c   1.000
_cell.angle_alpha   90.00
_cell.angle_beta   90.00
_cell.angle_gamma   90.00
#
_symmetry.space_group_name_H-M   'P 1'
#
loop_
_entity.id
_entity.type
_entity.pdbx_description
1 polymer ?
#
loop_
_entity_poly.entity_id
_entity_poly.type
_entity_poly.pdbx_seq_one_letter_code
_entity_poly.pdbx_strand_id
1 'polypeptide(L)'
;EGQTENLPDFPYRMAQLSFLQRYWLAMKTQVTFIRDAIKYGKQLALLKIAQRQGYAHDVHPDLALLNLGDGVTHKIKFVETLDTRSSKEMLASKEWQQLKAVLANAQEICEKNGISFVVMYFPAAAHIYAQYSTEQSGQNWLRIRDQQIKAKNNTEDAMKHLAQELDIQLLNISPVLEEAARRGKLLYYPLDPHWNPLGTEIAASFVAESLKVKSARGARVLNH
;
A
#
# COMPACT_ATOMS: atom_id res chain seq x y z
N GLU A 1 32.34 13.14 21.71
CA GLU A 1 32.21 13.84 20.40
C GLU A 1 31.85 12.77 19.36
N GLY A 2 30.55 12.56 19.15
CA GLY A 2 30.04 11.65 18.13
C GLY A 2 29.87 12.38 16.81
N GLN A 3 30.67 12.01 15.83
CA GLN A 3 30.49 12.47 14.45
C GLN A 3 29.15 11.96 13.94
N THR A 4 28.19 12.88 13.78
CA THR A 4 27.02 12.64 12.95
C THR A 4 27.48 12.55 11.50
N GLU A 5 27.60 11.34 10.96
CA GLU A 5 27.74 11.14 9.52
C GLU A 5 26.48 11.70 8.84
N ASN A 6 26.62 12.92 8.31
CA ASN A 6 25.63 13.49 7.40
C ASN A 6 25.57 12.58 6.17
N LEU A 7 24.50 11.79 6.06
CA LEU A 7 24.23 11.01 4.86
C LEU A 7 23.98 12.00 3.72
N PRO A 8 24.82 12.04 2.70
CA PRO A 8 24.64 12.97 1.58
C PRO A 8 23.35 12.65 0.82
N ASP A 9 22.63 13.70 0.43
CA ASP A 9 21.42 13.60 -0.40
C ASP A 9 21.66 12.76 -1.65
N PHE A 10 20.61 12.05 -2.09
CA PHE A 10 20.67 11.18 -3.27
C PHE A 10 21.29 11.86 -4.52
N PRO A 11 21.00 13.14 -4.84
CA PRO A 11 21.69 13.87 -5.92
C PRO A 11 23.19 14.01 -5.72
N TYR A 12 23.65 14.21 -4.47
CA TYR A 12 25.07 14.34 -4.15
C TYR A 12 25.83 13.01 -4.32
N ARG A 13 25.20 11.88 -3.96
CA ARG A 13 25.78 10.55 -4.22
C ARG A 13 25.92 10.27 -5.71
N MET A 14 24.95 10.67 -6.51
CA MET A 14 25.02 10.54 -7.97
C MET A 14 26.14 11.39 -8.58
N ALA A 15 26.41 12.57 -8.03
CA ALA A 15 27.48 13.43 -8.49
C ALA A 15 28.89 12.85 -8.26
N GLN A 16 29.05 12.03 -7.24
CA GLN A 16 30.34 11.40 -6.91
C GLN A 16 30.65 10.12 -7.72
N LEU A 17 29.66 9.58 -8.43
CA LEU A 17 29.89 8.41 -9.28
C LEU A 17 30.73 8.78 -10.49
N SER A 18 31.67 7.92 -10.85
CA SER A 18 32.42 8.06 -12.11
C SER A 18 31.46 7.99 -13.31
N PHE A 19 31.89 8.53 -14.46
CA PHE A 19 31.11 8.47 -15.70
C PHE A 19 30.68 7.04 -16.04
N LEU A 20 31.57 6.05 -15.89
CA LEU A 20 31.27 4.65 -16.14
C LEU A 20 30.22 4.08 -15.17
N GLN A 21 30.29 4.45 -13.90
CA GLN A 21 29.29 4.02 -12.90
C GLN A 21 27.89 4.61 -13.18
N ARG A 22 27.82 5.89 -13.58
CA ARG A 22 26.54 6.52 -13.99
C ARG A 22 25.99 5.88 -15.26
N TYR A 23 26.85 5.63 -16.24
CA TYR A 23 26.48 4.96 -17.48
C TYR A 23 25.95 3.53 -17.22
N TRP A 24 26.66 2.77 -16.36
CA TRP A 24 26.27 1.41 -15.99
C TRP A 24 24.95 1.39 -15.23
N LEU A 25 24.72 2.34 -14.31
CA LEU A 25 23.47 2.48 -13.58
C LEU A 25 22.31 2.83 -14.52
N ALA A 26 22.50 3.76 -15.44
CA ALA A 26 21.51 4.12 -16.46
C ALA A 26 21.19 2.94 -17.38
N MET A 27 22.19 2.20 -17.84
CA MET A 27 22.04 0.98 -18.65
C MET A 27 21.26 -0.08 -17.89
N LYS A 28 21.60 -0.33 -16.63
CA LYS A 28 20.88 -1.30 -15.77
C LYS A 28 19.42 -0.93 -15.60
N THR A 29 19.11 0.34 -15.41
CA THR A 29 17.73 0.85 -15.29
C THR A 29 16.96 0.65 -16.59
N GLN A 30 17.56 0.96 -17.75
CA GLN A 30 16.92 0.75 -19.05
C GLN A 30 16.70 -0.73 -19.37
N VAL A 31 17.67 -1.60 -19.07
CA VAL A 31 17.51 -3.06 -19.24
C VAL A 31 16.39 -3.60 -18.36
N THR A 32 16.26 -3.12 -17.12
CA THR A 32 15.16 -3.49 -16.23
C THR A 32 13.83 -3.02 -16.80
N PHE A 33 13.73 -1.78 -17.26
CA PHE A 33 12.53 -1.23 -17.88
C PHE A 33 12.13 -2.02 -19.15
N ILE A 34 13.07 -2.35 -20.04
CA ILE A 34 12.82 -3.15 -21.25
C ILE A 34 12.34 -4.55 -20.86
N ARG A 35 13.00 -5.20 -19.89
CA ARG A 35 12.59 -6.52 -19.40
C ARG A 35 11.17 -6.51 -18.86
N ASP A 36 10.83 -5.49 -18.08
CA ASP A 36 9.50 -5.36 -17.48
C ASP A 36 8.46 -5.02 -18.56
N ALA A 37 8.79 -4.14 -19.52
CA ALA A 37 7.92 -3.86 -20.68
C ALA A 37 7.67 -5.12 -21.53
N ILE A 38 8.69 -5.96 -21.76
CA ILE A 38 8.53 -7.25 -22.45
C ILE A 38 7.65 -8.21 -21.65
N LYS A 39 7.84 -8.27 -20.34
CA LYS A 39 7.01 -9.09 -19.43
C LYS A 39 5.55 -8.65 -19.47
N TYR A 40 5.28 -7.34 -19.39
CA TYR A 40 3.94 -6.78 -19.52
C TYR A 40 3.36 -6.98 -20.92
N GLY A 41 4.16 -6.78 -21.98
CA GLY A 41 3.74 -7.03 -23.35
C GLY A 41 3.34 -8.49 -23.60
N LYS A 42 4.10 -9.45 -23.08
CA LYS A 42 3.75 -10.88 -23.14
C LYS A 42 2.45 -11.18 -22.36
N GLN A 43 2.25 -10.62 -21.19
CA GLN A 43 1.01 -10.78 -20.42
C GLN A 43 -0.20 -10.21 -21.15
N LEU A 44 -0.07 -9.00 -21.73
CA LEU A 44 -1.13 -8.40 -22.55
C LEU A 44 -1.42 -9.19 -23.82
N ALA A 45 -0.38 -9.73 -24.49
CA ALA A 45 -0.54 -10.60 -25.66
C ALA A 45 -1.27 -11.91 -25.30
N LEU A 46 -0.89 -12.55 -24.19
CA LEU A 46 -1.57 -13.75 -23.70
C LEU A 46 -3.03 -13.50 -23.35
N LEU A 47 -3.34 -12.36 -22.72
CA LEU A 47 -4.71 -11.93 -22.43
C LEU A 47 -5.52 -11.70 -23.71
N LYS A 48 -4.93 -11.06 -24.74
CA LYS A 48 -5.58 -10.87 -26.05
C LYS A 48 -5.77 -12.17 -26.81
N ILE A 49 -4.82 -13.11 -26.73
CA ILE A 49 -4.93 -14.44 -27.36
C ILE A 49 -6.03 -15.24 -26.65
N ALA A 50 -6.06 -15.25 -25.33
CA ALA A 50 -7.12 -15.89 -24.54
C ALA A 50 -8.49 -15.33 -24.87
N GLN A 51 -8.63 -14.01 -25.05
CA GLN A 51 -9.88 -13.36 -25.48
C GLN A 51 -10.28 -13.75 -26.91
N ARG A 52 -9.34 -13.94 -27.84
CA ARG A 52 -9.61 -14.33 -29.24
C ARG A 52 -9.96 -15.82 -29.40
N GLN A 53 -9.48 -16.67 -28.51
CA GLN A 53 -9.70 -18.14 -28.60
C GLN A 53 -11.01 -18.62 -27.97
N GLY A 54 -11.91 -17.69 -27.62
CA GLY A 54 -13.25 -18.07 -27.10
C GLY A 54 -13.22 -18.68 -25.70
N TYR A 55 -12.09 -18.57 -24.98
CA TYR A 55 -12.03 -18.89 -23.55
C TYR A 55 -12.78 -17.83 -22.73
N ALA A 56 -14.03 -17.56 -23.16
CA ALA A 56 -14.92 -16.60 -22.50
C ALA A 56 -15.35 -17.05 -21.10
N HIS A 57 -14.93 -18.23 -20.65
CA HIS A 57 -15.29 -18.77 -19.35
C HIS A 57 -14.14 -19.05 -18.39
N ASP A 58 -12.87 -19.01 -18.84
CA ASP A 58 -11.77 -19.23 -17.91
C ASP A 58 -11.11 -17.90 -17.50
N VAL A 59 -11.57 -17.38 -16.38
CA VAL A 59 -10.91 -16.28 -15.69
C VAL A 59 -9.51 -16.73 -15.30
N HIS A 60 -8.48 -15.91 -15.58
CA HIS A 60 -7.10 -16.20 -15.15
C HIS A 60 -7.11 -16.62 -13.67
N PRO A 61 -6.42 -17.72 -13.29
CA PRO A 61 -6.54 -18.32 -11.95
C PRO A 61 -6.31 -17.34 -10.77
N ASP A 62 -5.49 -16.32 -11.00
CA ASP A 62 -5.11 -15.33 -9.98
C ASP A 62 -6.00 -14.06 -10.00
N LEU A 63 -7.00 -13.97 -10.89
CA LEU A 63 -7.87 -12.79 -10.98
C LEU A 63 -9.08 -12.94 -10.05
N ALA A 64 -9.36 -11.89 -9.30
CA ALA A 64 -10.65 -11.69 -8.66
C ALA A 64 -11.59 -10.91 -9.59
N LEU A 65 -12.83 -11.37 -9.70
CA LEU A 65 -13.93 -10.64 -10.31
C LEU A 65 -14.73 -9.99 -9.19
N LEU A 66 -14.78 -8.65 -9.20
CA LEU A 66 -15.43 -7.88 -8.15
C LEU A 66 -16.80 -7.39 -8.62
N ASN A 67 -17.77 -7.46 -7.72
CA ASN A 67 -19.05 -6.79 -7.84
C ASN A 67 -19.14 -5.67 -6.79
N LEU A 68 -18.97 -4.43 -7.23
CA LEU A 68 -19.04 -3.25 -6.38
C LEU A 68 -20.43 -2.61 -6.33
N GLY A 69 -21.44 -3.25 -6.95
CA GLY A 69 -22.82 -2.75 -6.97
C GLY A 69 -23.09 -1.66 -8.01
N ASP A 70 -22.14 -1.35 -8.89
CA ASP A 70 -22.24 -0.35 -9.96
C ASP A 70 -22.70 -0.96 -11.31
N GLY A 71 -23.06 -2.24 -11.32
CA GLY A 71 -23.47 -2.97 -12.52
C GLY A 71 -22.31 -3.40 -13.43
N VAL A 72 -21.05 -3.12 -13.03
CA VAL A 72 -19.85 -3.48 -13.78
C VAL A 72 -19.09 -4.59 -13.04
N THR A 73 -18.59 -5.58 -13.77
CA THR A 73 -17.67 -6.56 -13.23
C THR A 73 -16.25 -6.05 -13.39
N HIS A 74 -15.62 -5.69 -12.27
CA HIS A 74 -14.24 -5.27 -12.25
C HIS A 74 -13.31 -6.48 -12.13
N LYS A 75 -12.16 -6.41 -12.79
CA LYS A 75 -11.11 -7.44 -12.70
C LYS A 75 -9.94 -6.87 -11.94
N ILE A 76 -9.51 -7.56 -10.87
CA ILE A 76 -8.34 -7.15 -10.11
C ILE A 76 -7.45 -8.36 -9.84
N LYS A 77 -6.14 -8.18 -9.95
CA LYS A 77 -5.15 -9.15 -9.49
C LYS A 77 -4.61 -8.67 -8.16
N PHE A 78 -4.88 -9.41 -7.10
CA PHE A 78 -4.25 -9.14 -5.82
C PHE A 78 -2.79 -9.62 -5.90
N VAL A 79 -1.89 -8.68 -6.07
CA VAL A 79 -0.44 -8.94 -6.14
C VAL A 79 0.10 -9.28 -4.77
N GLU A 80 -0.48 -8.67 -3.74
CA GLU A 80 -0.16 -8.90 -2.34
C GLU A 80 -1.33 -9.57 -1.65
N THR A 81 -1.05 -10.64 -0.92
CA THR A 81 -2.00 -11.26 -0.01
C THR A 81 -1.79 -10.69 1.38
N LEU A 82 -2.87 -10.62 2.16
CA LEU A 82 -2.77 -10.22 3.55
C LEU A 82 -2.00 -11.25 4.36
N ASP A 83 -1.24 -10.79 5.33
CA ASP A 83 -0.72 -11.66 6.38
C ASP A 83 -1.91 -12.24 7.17
N THR A 84 -2.02 -13.55 7.25
CA THR A 84 -3.14 -14.22 7.91
C THR A 84 -2.90 -14.46 9.40
N ARG A 85 -1.72 -14.12 9.93
CA ARG A 85 -1.44 -14.12 11.37
C ARG A 85 -2.40 -13.18 12.11
N SER A 86 -2.77 -13.50 13.32
CA SER A 86 -3.49 -12.57 14.19
C SER A 86 -2.63 -11.33 14.51
N SER A 87 -3.27 -10.22 14.87
CA SER A 87 -2.56 -9.01 15.32
C SER A 87 -1.59 -9.29 16.48
N LYS A 88 -1.96 -10.20 17.41
CA LYS A 88 -1.10 -10.63 18.52
C LYS A 88 0.15 -11.37 18.04
N GLU A 89 0.01 -12.29 17.10
CA GLU A 89 1.15 -13.02 16.52
C GLU A 89 2.06 -12.08 15.71
N MET A 90 1.48 -11.15 14.96
CA MET A 90 2.24 -10.11 14.27
C MET A 90 3.09 -9.31 15.25
N LEU A 91 2.47 -8.72 16.27
CA LEU A 91 3.14 -7.89 17.28
C LEU A 91 4.25 -8.66 18.03
N ALA A 92 4.10 -9.97 18.23
CA ALA A 92 5.12 -10.81 18.86
C ALA A 92 6.27 -11.19 17.91
N SER A 93 6.13 -10.98 16.59
CA SER A 93 7.12 -11.39 15.62
C SER A 93 8.32 -10.44 15.58
N LYS A 94 9.46 -10.97 15.11
CA LYS A 94 10.72 -10.21 15.02
C LYS A 94 10.59 -8.97 14.11
N GLU A 95 9.88 -9.11 13.01
CA GLU A 95 9.67 -8.03 12.02
C GLU A 95 8.90 -6.85 12.64
N TRP A 96 7.87 -7.15 13.41
CA TRP A 96 7.07 -6.13 14.09
C TRP A 96 7.80 -5.50 15.28
N GLN A 97 8.63 -6.26 15.99
CA GLN A 97 9.51 -5.68 17.02
C GLN A 97 10.56 -4.75 16.41
N GLN A 98 11.09 -5.08 15.22
CA GLN A 98 11.98 -4.19 14.49
C GLN A 98 11.24 -2.92 14.02
N LEU A 99 10.02 -3.06 13.46
CA LEU A 99 9.19 -1.93 13.09
C LEU A 99 8.94 -1.01 14.29
N LYS A 100 8.59 -1.57 15.44
CA LYS A 100 8.40 -0.81 16.69
C LYS A 100 9.65 0.00 17.06
N ALA A 101 10.82 -0.61 17.01
CA ALA A 101 12.07 0.08 17.34
C ALA A 101 12.36 1.23 16.34
N VAL A 102 12.09 1.02 15.05
CA VAL A 102 12.27 2.07 14.02
C VAL A 102 11.32 3.24 14.25
N LEU A 103 10.04 2.96 14.53
CA LEU A 103 9.05 4.02 14.77
C LEU A 103 9.36 4.81 16.05
N ALA A 104 9.75 4.12 17.13
CA ALA A 104 10.15 4.77 18.38
C ALA A 104 11.36 5.71 18.19
N ASN A 105 12.37 5.24 17.46
CA ASN A 105 13.54 6.07 17.16
C ASN A 105 13.19 7.28 16.27
N ALA A 106 12.33 7.08 15.27
CA ALA A 106 11.87 8.19 14.41
C ALA A 106 11.08 9.23 15.23
N GLN A 107 10.21 8.80 16.12
CA GLN A 107 9.49 9.68 17.02
C GLN A 107 10.44 10.48 17.91
N GLU A 108 11.40 9.83 18.56
CA GLU A 108 12.39 10.48 19.43
C GLU A 108 13.19 11.56 18.68
N ILE A 109 13.62 11.25 17.43
CA ILE A 109 14.34 12.23 16.59
C ILE A 109 13.44 13.42 16.27
N CYS A 110 12.18 13.19 15.92
CA CYS A 110 11.22 14.25 15.60
C CYS A 110 10.95 15.13 16.84
N GLU A 111 10.72 14.54 18.01
CA GLU A 111 10.48 15.25 19.26
C GLU A 111 11.66 16.14 19.67
N LYS A 112 12.90 15.62 19.59
CA LYS A 112 14.12 16.40 19.87
C LYS A 112 14.27 17.62 18.96
N ASN A 113 13.69 17.58 17.77
CA ASN A 113 13.75 18.67 16.81
C ASN A 113 12.46 19.51 16.73
N GLY A 114 11.52 19.30 17.61
CA GLY A 114 10.23 20.02 17.64
C GLY A 114 9.33 19.71 16.42
N ILE A 115 9.50 18.54 15.81
CA ILE A 115 8.74 18.10 14.63
C ILE A 115 7.64 17.14 15.08
N SER A 116 6.42 17.38 14.61
CA SER A 116 5.32 16.43 14.83
C SER A 116 5.51 15.17 13.98
N PHE A 117 5.55 14.00 14.62
CA PHE A 117 5.62 12.69 13.95
C PHE A 117 4.22 12.11 13.77
N VAL A 118 3.90 11.68 12.54
CA VAL A 118 2.61 11.09 12.21
C VAL A 118 2.87 9.87 11.33
N VAL A 119 2.23 8.76 11.67
CA VAL A 119 2.26 7.54 10.87
C VAL A 119 0.94 7.39 10.13
N MET A 120 0.97 7.02 8.87
CA MET A 120 -0.22 6.73 8.10
C MET A 120 -0.26 5.25 7.69
N TYR A 121 -1.40 4.60 7.97
CA TYR A 121 -1.65 3.23 7.55
C TYR A 121 -2.43 3.21 6.23
N PHE A 122 -1.87 2.50 5.26
CA PHE A 122 -2.47 2.26 3.95
C PHE A 122 -2.82 0.79 3.79
N PRO A 123 -4.10 0.43 3.59
CA PRO A 123 -4.50 -0.94 3.37
C PRO A 123 -4.04 -1.44 1.99
N ALA A 124 -3.76 -2.74 1.89
CA ALA A 124 -3.60 -3.40 0.60
C ALA A 124 -4.93 -3.49 -0.16
N ALA A 125 -4.89 -3.63 -1.49
CA ALA A 125 -6.10 -3.79 -2.30
C ALA A 125 -6.96 -4.98 -1.84
N ALA A 126 -6.34 -6.07 -1.40
CA ALA A 126 -7.04 -7.24 -0.86
C ALA A 126 -7.82 -6.92 0.42
N HIS A 127 -7.31 -6.04 1.28
CA HIS A 127 -8.01 -5.57 2.49
C HIS A 127 -9.36 -4.91 2.12
N ILE A 128 -9.36 -4.08 1.07
CA ILE A 128 -10.54 -3.33 0.65
C ILE A 128 -11.51 -4.21 -0.15
N TYR A 129 -11.00 -5.02 -1.10
CA TYR A 129 -11.82 -5.62 -2.14
C TYR A 129 -12.07 -7.11 -2.02
N ALA A 130 -11.40 -7.86 -1.16
CA ALA A 130 -11.58 -9.31 -1.06
C ALA A 130 -13.04 -9.71 -0.84
N GLN A 131 -13.78 -8.96 -0.03
CA GLN A 131 -15.19 -9.21 0.29
C GLN A 131 -16.15 -9.01 -0.89
N TYR A 132 -15.74 -8.27 -1.91
CA TYR A 132 -16.56 -8.01 -3.11
C TYR A 132 -16.29 -9.01 -4.23
N SER A 133 -15.36 -9.94 -4.05
CA SER A 133 -15.05 -10.93 -5.07
C SER A 133 -16.15 -11.97 -5.20
N THR A 134 -16.46 -12.31 -6.46
CA THR A 134 -17.54 -13.25 -6.80
C THR A 134 -17.02 -14.68 -6.93
N GLU A 135 -17.93 -15.66 -6.93
CA GLU A 135 -17.63 -17.09 -7.18
C GLU A 135 -17.12 -17.36 -8.62
N GLN A 136 -17.23 -16.39 -9.51
CA GLN A 136 -16.70 -16.47 -10.87
C GLN A 136 -15.22 -16.05 -10.96
N SER A 137 -14.60 -15.71 -9.83
CA SER A 137 -13.19 -15.38 -9.73
C SER A 137 -12.30 -16.59 -10.05
N GLY A 138 -11.02 -16.33 -10.32
CA GLY A 138 -10.05 -17.39 -10.60
C GLY A 138 -9.81 -18.35 -9.44
N GLN A 139 -9.53 -19.60 -9.74
CA GLN A 139 -9.46 -20.69 -8.76
C GLN A 139 -8.38 -20.51 -7.70
N ASN A 140 -7.24 -19.90 -8.04
CA ASN A 140 -6.19 -19.63 -7.07
C ASN A 140 -6.63 -18.59 -6.03
N TRP A 141 -7.38 -17.58 -6.47
CA TRP A 141 -7.95 -16.58 -5.57
C TRP A 141 -9.03 -17.20 -4.68
N LEU A 142 -9.99 -17.94 -5.26
CA LEU A 142 -11.09 -18.54 -4.49
C LEU A 142 -10.58 -19.44 -3.36
N ARG A 143 -9.48 -20.15 -3.57
CA ARG A 143 -8.87 -21.02 -2.55
C ARG A 143 -8.42 -20.29 -1.29
N ILE A 144 -8.01 -19.02 -1.40
CA ILE A 144 -7.45 -18.23 -0.29
C ILE A 144 -8.40 -17.11 0.17
N ARG A 145 -9.42 -16.78 -0.61
CA ARG A 145 -10.32 -15.64 -0.41
C ARG A 145 -10.87 -15.55 1.01
N ASP A 146 -11.41 -16.63 1.53
CA ASP A 146 -12.06 -16.63 2.83
C ASP A 146 -11.07 -16.38 3.98
N GLN A 147 -9.84 -16.86 3.85
CA GLN A 147 -8.76 -16.54 4.79
C GLN A 147 -8.40 -15.06 4.72
N GLN A 148 -8.31 -14.51 3.49
CA GLN A 148 -8.00 -13.10 3.27
C GLN A 148 -9.10 -12.19 3.84
N ILE A 149 -10.37 -12.54 3.68
CA ILE A 149 -11.50 -11.80 4.26
C ILE A 149 -11.43 -11.83 5.79
N LYS A 150 -11.16 -12.98 6.39
CA LYS A 150 -11.02 -13.10 7.86
C LYS A 150 -9.83 -12.31 8.42
N ALA A 151 -8.73 -12.28 7.69
CA ALA A 151 -7.51 -11.62 8.13
C ALA A 151 -7.44 -10.11 7.80
N LYS A 152 -8.41 -9.56 7.07
CA LYS A 152 -8.35 -8.21 6.49
C LYS A 152 -8.01 -7.09 7.49
N ASN A 153 -8.42 -7.23 8.75
CA ASN A 153 -8.21 -6.22 9.77
C ASN A 153 -6.96 -6.47 10.64
N ASN A 154 -6.34 -7.66 10.55
CA ASN A 154 -5.29 -8.05 11.49
C ASN A 154 -4.09 -7.11 11.47
N THR A 155 -3.62 -6.69 10.28
CA THR A 155 -2.51 -5.75 10.12
C THR A 155 -2.88 -4.35 10.63
N GLU A 156 -4.10 -3.90 10.34
CA GLU A 156 -4.61 -2.61 10.81
C GLU A 156 -4.69 -2.56 12.33
N ASP A 157 -5.22 -3.62 12.95
CA ASP A 157 -5.32 -3.71 14.41
C ASP A 157 -3.93 -3.79 15.07
N ALA A 158 -3.00 -4.51 14.46
CA ALA A 158 -1.62 -4.52 14.93
C ALA A 158 -0.97 -3.12 14.85
N MET A 159 -1.20 -2.37 13.78
CA MET A 159 -0.73 -0.99 13.64
C MET A 159 -1.38 -0.05 14.65
N LYS A 160 -2.67 -0.19 14.92
CA LYS A 160 -3.36 0.60 15.97
C LYS A 160 -2.75 0.34 17.34
N HIS A 161 -2.54 -0.93 17.70
CA HIS A 161 -1.89 -1.29 18.97
C HIS A 161 -0.48 -0.72 19.07
N LEU A 162 0.32 -0.84 18.01
CA LEU A 162 1.68 -0.32 17.98
C LEU A 162 1.71 1.21 18.15
N ALA A 163 0.85 1.91 17.44
CA ALA A 163 0.74 3.35 17.53
C ALA A 163 0.29 3.83 18.92
N GLN A 164 -0.66 3.11 19.54
CA GLN A 164 -1.09 3.38 20.92
C GLN A 164 0.03 3.14 21.94
N GLU A 165 0.77 2.04 21.80
CA GLU A 165 1.87 1.71 22.70
C GLU A 165 3.00 2.75 22.66
N LEU A 166 3.26 3.32 21.48
CA LEU A 166 4.29 4.32 21.24
C LEU A 166 3.79 5.78 21.40
N ASP A 167 2.51 5.98 21.70
CA ASP A 167 1.85 7.31 21.71
C ASP A 167 2.06 8.08 20.39
N ILE A 168 2.04 7.37 19.27
CA ILE A 168 2.19 7.94 17.92
C ILE A 168 0.81 8.21 17.32
N GLN A 169 0.64 9.38 16.70
CA GLN A 169 -0.56 9.66 15.91
C GLN A 169 -0.62 8.76 14.69
N LEU A 170 -1.64 7.90 14.62
CA LEU A 170 -1.93 7.07 13.46
C LEU A 170 -3.07 7.68 12.63
N LEU A 171 -2.81 7.96 11.35
CA LEU A 171 -3.83 8.26 10.35
C LEU A 171 -4.21 6.96 9.64
N ASN A 172 -5.35 6.41 9.97
CA ASN A 172 -5.88 5.21 9.33
C ASN A 172 -6.84 5.59 8.22
N ILE A 173 -6.47 5.35 6.96
CA ILE A 173 -7.29 5.68 5.80
C ILE A 173 -8.27 4.58 5.41
N SER A 174 -8.17 3.36 5.98
CA SER A 174 -9.01 2.22 5.61
C SER A 174 -10.50 2.55 5.58
N PRO A 175 -11.09 3.22 6.60
CA PRO A 175 -12.53 3.49 6.60
C PRO A 175 -12.99 4.34 5.41
N VAL A 176 -12.16 5.31 4.98
CA VAL A 176 -12.49 6.21 3.86
C VAL A 176 -12.43 5.46 2.52
N LEU A 177 -11.43 4.59 2.36
CA LEU A 177 -11.29 3.75 1.16
C LEU A 177 -12.37 2.66 1.11
N GLU A 178 -12.71 2.03 2.24
CA GLU A 178 -13.82 1.06 2.31
C GLU A 178 -15.17 1.70 1.95
N GLU A 179 -15.43 2.91 2.44
CA GLU A 179 -16.64 3.64 2.10
C GLU A 179 -16.71 3.98 0.60
N ALA A 180 -15.58 4.39 0.01
CA ALA A 180 -15.53 4.65 -1.43
C ALA A 180 -15.73 3.36 -2.25
N ALA A 181 -15.16 2.24 -1.82
CA ALA A 181 -15.37 0.93 -2.44
C ALA A 181 -16.84 0.49 -2.33
N ARG A 182 -17.48 0.70 -1.18
CA ARG A 182 -18.91 0.42 -0.96
C ARG A 182 -19.82 1.24 -1.88
N ARG A 183 -19.36 2.42 -2.33
CA ARG A 183 -20.02 3.26 -3.34
C ARG A 183 -19.65 2.89 -4.78
N GLY A 184 -19.09 1.72 -5.03
CA GLY A 184 -18.75 1.25 -6.37
C GLY A 184 -17.46 1.81 -6.94
N LYS A 185 -16.56 2.40 -6.13
CA LYS A 185 -15.33 3.02 -6.64
C LYS A 185 -14.17 2.02 -6.65
N LEU A 186 -13.50 1.89 -7.81
CA LEU A 186 -12.23 1.19 -7.93
C LEU A 186 -11.09 2.16 -7.65
N LEU A 187 -10.29 1.91 -6.61
CA LEU A 187 -9.28 2.83 -6.06
C LEU A 187 -7.84 2.40 -6.36
N TYR A 188 -7.67 1.18 -6.87
CA TYR A 188 -6.39 0.57 -7.21
C TYR A 188 -6.37 0.21 -8.69
N TYR A 189 -5.17 0.14 -9.26
CA TYR A 189 -5.06 -0.36 -10.62
C TYR A 189 -5.37 -1.87 -10.69
N PRO A 190 -6.01 -2.35 -11.76
CA PRO A 190 -6.44 -3.75 -11.87
C PRO A 190 -5.32 -4.80 -11.77
N LEU A 191 -4.11 -4.47 -12.22
CA LEU A 191 -2.98 -5.40 -12.29
C LEU A 191 -1.74 -4.93 -11.53
N ASP A 192 -1.90 -3.88 -10.72
CA ASP A 192 -0.82 -3.21 -10.01
C ASP A 192 -1.30 -2.90 -8.58
N PRO A 193 -0.49 -3.13 -7.54
CA PRO A 193 -0.90 -2.90 -6.15
C PRO A 193 -1.05 -1.43 -5.78
N HIS A 194 -0.66 -0.52 -6.66
CA HIS A 194 -0.70 0.91 -6.37
C HIS A 194 -2.09 1.50 -6.55
N TRP A 195 -2.32 2.60 -5.88
CA TRP A 195 -3.54 3.39 -6.05
C TRP A 195 -3.62 3.98 -7.45
N ASN A 196 -4.83 4.03 -7.98
CA ASN A 196 -5.12 4.82 -9.14
C ASN A 196 -5.30 6.31 -8.77
N PRO A 197 -5.49 7.23 -9.72
CA PRO A 197 -5.67 8.66 -9.45
C PRO A 197 -6.77 8.96 -8.43
N LEU A 198 -7.91 8.24 -8.49
CA LEU A 198 -9.01 8.43 -7.56
C LEU A 198 -8.63 8.00 -6.12
N GLY A 199 -7.95 6.86 -5.98
CA GLY A 199 -7.44 6.41 -4.67
C GLY A 199 -6.46 7.42 -4.08
N THR A 200 -5.57 7.97 -4.92
CA THR A 200 -4.61 9.01 -4.51
C THR A 200 -5.32 10.31 -4.09
N GLU A 201 -6.33 10.76 -4.82
CA GLU A 201 -7.11 11.96 -4.50
C GLU A 201 -7.83 11.83 -3.15
N ILE A 202 -8.48 10.70 -2.92
CA ILE A 202 -9.17 10.41 -1.64
C ILE A 202 -8.16 10.41 -0.49
N ALA A 203 -7.00 9.78 -0.69
CA ALA A 203 -5.94 9.72 0.31
C ALA A 203 -5.40 11.11 0.64
N ALA A 204 -5.09 11.92 -0.37
CA ALA A 204 -4.59 13.27 -0.19
C ALA A 204 -5.60 14.17 0.53
N SER A 205 -6.88 14.08 0.18
CA SER A 205 -7.96 14.82 0.84
C SER A 205 -8.08 14.45 2.32
N PHE A 206 -8.07 13.15 2.64
CA PHE A 206 -8.12 12.66 4.02
C PHE A 206 -6.95 13.19 4.86
N VAL A 207 -5.73 13.15 4.33
CA VAL A 207 -4.54 13.66 5.03
C VAL A 207 -4.65 15.16 5.26
N ALA A 208 -5.03 15.92 4.23
CA ALA A 208 -5.16 17.37 4.33
C ALA A 208 -6.19 17.79 5.39
N GLU A 209 -7.34 17.11 5.45
CA GLU A 209 -8.36 17.35 6.46
C GLU A 209 -7.88 16.98 7.88
N SER A 210 -7.25 15.80 8.02
CA SER A 210 -6.75 15.31 9.31
C SER A 210 -5.69 16.23 9.92
N LEU A 211 -4.84 16.83 9.10
CA LEU A 211 -3.81 17.77 9.54
C LEU A 211 -4.37 19.17 9.86
N LYS A 212 -5.38 19.65 9.10
CA LYS A 212 -6.05 20.94 9.38
C LYS A 212 -6.77 20.96 10.73
N VAL A 213 -7.48 19.89 11.06
CA VAL A 213 -8.21 19.75 12.34
C VAL A 213 -7.25 19.85 13.53
N LYS A 214 -6.04 19.32 13.41
CA LYS A 214 -5.04 19.37 14.48
C LYS A 214 -4.49 20.80 14.68
N SER A 215 -4.19 21.50 13.58
CA SER A 215 -3.74 22.90 13.64
C SER A 215 -4.76 23.81 14.33
N ALA A 216 -6.04 23.65 14.06
CA ALA A 216 -7.11 24.41 14.68
C ALA A 216 -7.29 24.10 16.19
N ARG A 217 -7.06 22.85 16.61
CA ARG A 217 -7.10 22.47 18.05
C ARG A 217 -5.90 22.98 18.82
N GLY A 218 -4.71 22.90 18.23
CA GLY A 218 -3.48 23.43 18.85
C GLY A 218 -3.54 24.95 19.08
N ALA A 219 -4.11 25.70 18.14
CA ALA A 219 -4.29 27.14 18.27
C ALA A 219 -5.28 27.55 19.38
N ARG A 220 -6.24 26.69 19.75
CA ARG A 220 -7.19 26.96 20.86
C ARG A 220 -6.59 26.72 22.25
N VAL A 221 -5.58 25.86 22.37
CA VAL A 221 -4.94 25.54 23.66
C VAL A 221 -3.93 26.62 24.08
N LEU A 222 -3.41 27.41 23.13
CA LEU A 222 -2.45 28.48 23.40
C LEU A 222 -3.11 29.83 23.81
N ASN A 223 -4.44 29.91 23.80
CA ASN A 223 -5.19 31.11 24.14
C ASN A 223 -5.91 31.05 25.52
N HIS A 224 -5.46 30.20 26.41
CA HIS A 224 -5.83 30.12 27.81
C HIS A 224 -4.57 30.12 28.67
#